data_de592c09e78d9fb0514184b8c8ff1764
#
_entry.id   de592c09e78d9fb0514184b8c8ff1764
#
_cell.length_a   1.000
_cell.length_b   1.000
_cell.length_c   1.000
_cell.angle_alpha   90.00
_cell.angle_beta   90.00
_cell.angle_gamma   90.00
#
_symmetry.space_group_name_H-M   'P 1'
#
loop_
_entity.id
_entity.type
_entity.pdbx_description
1 polymer ?
#
loop_
_entity_poly.entity_id
_entity_poly.type
_entity_poly.pdbx_seq_one_letter_code
_entity_poly.pdbx_strand_id
1 'polypeptide(L)'
;MAPGGTINITDRVVMDNYNKKSKGSLNMLYVSEYEGTPASLLLAKLKSYDIESNKERQISNESVKEINRRNTIMRDNSLDIATMVAYTEAGKSITIKEKKNVVIARTKDNGLEVGDIILSADNTTCEDVNDIKKIINNKEENDTVTFKILRNNKEKEVNSKIYLESNSKVVGVVIVTEYDYDIDPKIDIKFKNSESGASGGLMLTLTIYNAITDEDIIKDRKIAGTGTISYDGTVGEIDGIKYKIMGAAKDNVKIVFVPTANYEEAIMTKNKYKYDLEIVRVDNFKEAIEYLKK
;
A
#
# COMPACT_ATOMS: atom_id res chain seq x y z
N MET A 1 15.00 -11.01 3.27
CA MET A 1 13.55 -11.25 3.18
C MET A 1 13.29 -12.75 3.26
N ALA A 2 12.22 -13.21 3.92
CA ALA A 2 11.89 -14.64 4.12
C ALA A 2 10.37 -14.86 4.02
N PRO A 3 9.93 -16.14 3.84
CA PRO A 3 8.51 -16.47 3.83
C PRO A 3 7.82 -16.01 5.12
N GLY A 4 6.75 -15.23 4.95
CA GLY A 4 5.85 -14.84 6.03
C GLY A 4 4.71 -15.82 6.21
N GLY A 5 3.50 -15.35 5.97
CA GLY A 5 2.25 -16.11 6.07
C GLY A 5 1.06 -15.26 5.68
N THR A 6 -0.07 -15.54 6.29
CA THR A 6 -1.33 -14.83 6.08
C THR A 6 -1.78 -14.07 7.32
N ILE A 7 -2.42 -12.92 7.09
CA ILE A 7 -3.08 -12.13 8.12
C ILE A 7 -4.57 -12.13 7.79
N ASN A 8 -5.39 -12.75 8.64
CA ASN A 8 -6.84 -12.73 8.47
C ASN A 8 -7.37 -11.31 8.76
N ILE A 9 -7.83 -10.62 7.71
CA ILE A 9 -8.35 -9.26 7.83
C ILE A 9 -9.83 -9.28 8.20
N THR A 10 -10.58 -10.30 7.77
CA THR A 10 -12.02 -10.38 8.03
C THR A 10 -12.32 -10.32 9.53
N ASP A 11 -11.47 -10.95 10.36
CA ASP A 11 -11.65 -10.93 11.83
C ASP A 11 -11.19 -9.62 12.49
N ARG A 12 -10.70 -8.65 11.70
CA ARG A 12 -10.23 -7.34 12.19
C ARG A 12 -11.18 -6.20 11.85
N VAL A 13 -12.27 -6.50 11.17
CA VAL A 13 -13.33 -5.54 10.85
C VAL A 13 -14.01 -5.10 12.15
N VAL A 14 -14.09 -3.78 12.33
CA VAL A 14 -14.83 -3.13 13.43
C VAL A 14 -15.93 -2.29 12.79
N MET A 15 -17.16 -2.73 12.95
CA MET A 15 -18.35 -2.06 12.43
C MET A 15 -19.53 -2.35 13.37
N ASP A 16 -20.36 -1.35 13.63
CA ASP A 16 -21.55 -1.53 14.44
C ASP A 16 -22.49 -2.56 13.83
N ASN A 17 -22.97 -3.51 14.65
CA ASN A 17 -23.84 -4.60 14.22
C ASN A 17 -23.24 -5.52 13.13
N TYR A 18 -21.90 -5.56 12.99
CA TYR A 18 -21.26 -6.44 12.04
C TYR A 18 -21.46 -7.93 12.40
N ASN A 19 -22.15 -8.63 11.53
CA ASN A 19 -22.25 -10.08 11.60
C ASN A 19 -21.46 -10.69 10.43
N LYS A 20 -20.41 -11.43 10.76
CA LYS A 20 -19.65 -12.18 9.76
C LYS A 20 -20.57 -13.16 9.01
N LYS A 21 -20.67 -13.04 7.68
CA LYS A 21 -21.63 -13.78 6.85
C LYS A 21 -21.27 -15.25 6.67
N SER A 22 -19.98 -15.58 6.71
CA SER A 22 -19.47 -16.94 6.48
C SER A 22 -18.33 -17.30 7.42
N LYS A 23 -17.93 -18.59 7.41
CA LYS A 23 -16.73 -19.08 8.13
C LYS A 23 -15.44 -18.82 7.35
N GLY A 24 -15.54 -18.38 6.09
CA GLY A 24 -14.42 -18.06 5.25
C GLY A 24 -13.62 -16.84 5.73
N SER A 25 -12.52 -16.56 5.06
CA SER A 25 -11.67 -15.43 5.39
C SER A 25 -10.97 -14.84 4.18
N LEU A 26 -10.82 -13.51 4.20
CA LEU A 26 -9.93 -12.77 3.34
C LEU A 26 -8.64 -12.48 4.11
N ASN A 27 -7.51 -12.78 3.49
CA ASN A 27 -6.22 -12.74 4.15
C ASN A 27 -5.22 -11.93 3.33
N MET A 28 -4.48 -11.02 3.96
CA MET A 28 -3.31 -10.39 3.36
C MET A 28 -2.11 -11.33 3.43
N LEU A 29 -1.29 -11.33 2.39
CA LEU A 29 0.01 -11.98 2.38
C LEU A 29 1.08 -11.01 2.87
N TYR A 30 1.99 -11.49 3.72
CA TYR A 30 3.12 -10.71 4.19
C TYR A 30 4.45 -11.46 4.02
N VAL A 31 5.54 -10.73 4.01
CA VAL A 31 6.90 -11.24 4.08
C VAL A 31 7.46 -11.03 5.48
N SER A 32 8.38 -11.89 5.91
CA SER A 32 9.11 -11.69 7.16
C SER A 32 10.47 -11.06 6.86
N GLU A 33 10.79 -10.00 7.58
CA GLU A 33 12.10 -9.36 7.53
C GLU A 33 12.81 -9.54 8.86
N TYR A 34 14.08 -9.89 8.81
CA TYR A 34 14.91 -10.11 9.99
C TYR A 34 16.17 -9.27 9.90
N GLU A 35 16.62 -8.77 11.04
CA GLU A 35 17.92 -8.11 11.11
C GLU A 35 19.05 -9.06 10.74
N GLY A 36 20.07 -8.51 10.06
CA GLY A 36 21.25 -9.24 9.56
C GLY A 36 22.23 -9.61 10.68
N THR A 37 21.89 -10.59 11.52
CA THR A 37 22.84 -11.21 12.44
C THR A 37 23.65 -12.32 11.73
N PRO A 38 24.84 -12.71 12.21
CA PRO A 38 25.61 -13.82 11.63
C PRO A 38 24.78 -15.09 11.47
N ALA A 39 23.94 -15.41 12.44
CA ALA A 39 23.09 -16.60 12.41
C ALA A 39 21.97 -16.48 11.38
N SER A 40 21.30 -15.31 11.28
CA SER A 40 20.25 -15.08 10.29
C SER A 40 20.79 -15.04 8.86
N LEU A 41 22.01 -14.50 8.65
CA LEU A 41 22.68 -14.49 7.35
C LEU A 41 23.08 -15.91 6.91
N LEU A 42 23.59 -16.75 7.83
CA LEU A 42 23.87 -18.14 7.54
C LEU A 42 22.58 -18.91 7.15
N LEU A 43 21.50 -18.71 7.91
CA LEU A 43 20.20 -19.33 7.63
C LEU A 43 19.66 -18.86 6.26
N ALA A 44 19.75 -17.58 5.96
CA ALA A 44 19.34 -17.02 4.69
C ALA A 44 20.09 -17.68 3.53
N LYS A 45 21.42 -17.83 3.64
CA LYS A 45 22.23 -18.52 2.64
C LYS A 45 21.83 -19.99 2.44
N LEU A 46 21.62 -20.73 3.54
CA LEU A 46 21.21 -22.15 3.50
C LEU A 46 19.80 -22.33 2.89
N LYS A 47 18.89 -21.39 3.12
CA LYS A 47 17.51 -21.43 2.62
C LYS A 47 17.34 -20.71 1.27
N SER A 48 18.40 -20.14 0.70
CA SER A 48 18.35 -19.29 -0.48
C SER A 48 17.34 -18.15 -0.35
N TYR A 49 17.33 -17.50 0.83
CA TYR A 49 16.55 -16.30 1.09
C TYR A 49 17.32 -15.07 0.63
N ASP A 50 16.59 -14.06 0.19
CA ASP A 50 17.19 -12.82 -0.28
C ASP A 50 17.72 -12.01 0.90
N ILE A 51 18.94 -11.51 0.74
CA ILE A 51 19.62 -10.66 1.71
C ILE A 51 19.70 -9.28 1.08
N GLU A 52 19.00 -8.34 1.66
CA GLU A 52 18.98 -6.95 1.22
C GLU A 52 19.81 -6.10 2.18
N SER A 53 20.59 -5.19 1.65
CA SER A 53 21.28 -4.19 2.46
C SER A 53 20.29 -3.07 2.85
N ASN A 54 20.59 -2.36 3.95
CA ASN A 54 19.80 -1.18 4.30
C ASN A 54 19.80 -0.13 3.17
N LYS A 55 20.84 -0.09 2.34
CA LYS A 55 20.92 0.82 1.20
C LYS A 55 19.91 0.51 0.09
N GLU A 56 19.62 -0.78 -0.15
CA GLU A 56 18.62 -1.20 -1.15
C GLU A 56 17.18 -0.88 -0.72
N ARG A 57 16.94 -0.77 0.58
CA ARG A 57 15.64 -0.42 1.15
C ARG A 57 15.39 1.09 1.28
N GLN A 58 16.45 1.87 1.25
CA GLN A 58 16.38 3.31 1.38
C GLN A 58 15.99 3.97 0.06
N ILE A 59 15.06 4.91 0.13
CA ILE A 59 14.90 5.94 -0.89
C ILE A 59 15.88 7.05 -0.53
N SER A 60 17.11 7.01 -1.09
CA SER A 60 18.20 7.91 -0.67
C SER A 60 18.73 7.62 0.75
N ASN A 61 19.15 8.63 1.51
CA ASN A 61 19.76 8.48 2.83
C ASN A 61 18.75 8.43 4.00
N GLU A 62 17.62 7.75 3.82
CA GLU A 62 16.62 7.62 4.88
C GLU A 62 17.17 6.90 6.13
N SER A 63 16.84 7.42 7.29
CA SER A 63 17.03 6.69 8.55
C SER A 63 16.00 5.55 8.69
N VAL A 64 16.29 4.54 9.51
CA VAL A 64 15.32 3.46 9.83
C VAL A 64 13.99 4.03 10.37
N LYS A 65 14.05 5.13 11.12
CA LYS A 65 12.85 5.81 11.64
C LYS A 65 12.00 6.41 10.50
N GLU A 66 12.61 7.01 9.49
CA GLU A 66 11.92 7.55 8.31
C GLU A 66 11.32 6.43 7.47
N ILE A 67 12.05 5.33 7.25
CA ILE A 67 11.52 4.14 6.56
C ILE A 67 10.28 3.60 7.28
N ASN A 68 10.34 3.44 8.59
CA ASN A 68 9.18 2.97 9.37
C ASN A 68 8.00 3.93 9.30
N ARG A 69 8.26 5.25 9.39
CA ARG A 69 7.22 6.27 9.24
C ARG A 69 6.59 6.22 7.84
N ARG A 70 7.40 6.18 6.79
CA ARG A 70 6.93 6.03 5.41
C ARG A 70 6.03 4.81 5.25
N ASN A 71 6.48 3.65 5.72
CA ASN A 71 5.72 2.41 5.59
C ASN A 71 4.39 2.46 6.37
N THR A 72 4.33 3.16 7.51
CA THR A 72 3.09 3.38 8.26
C THR A 72 2.14 4.27 7.46
N ILE A 73 2.62 5.41 6.95
CA ILE A 73 1.80 6.32 6.12
C ILE A 73 1.29 5.59 4.87
N MET A 74 2.13 4.79 4.21
CA MET A 74 1.71 4.02 3.03
C MET A 74 0.62 2.98 3.35
N ARG A 75 0.67 2.34 4.53
CA ARG A 75 -0.39 1.43 4.99
C ARG A 75 -1.70 2.19 5.21
N ASP A 76 -1.65 3.31 5.93
CA ASP A 76 -2.83 4.10 6.28
C ASP A 76 -3.47 4.69 5.02
N ASN A 77 -2.67 5.24 4.11
CA ASN A 77 -3.13 5.70 2.79
C ASN A 77 -3.74 4.55 1.96
N SER A 78 -3.17 3.34 2.04
CA SER A 78 -3.74 2.18 1.35
C SER A 78 -5.11 1.78 1.92
N LEU A 79 -5.34 1.95 3.23
CA LEU A 79 -6.65 1.74 3.85
C LEU A 79 -7.66 2.80 3.39
N ASP A 80 -7.26 4.06 3.33
CA ASP A 80 -8.12 5.15 2.84
C ASP A 80 -8.56 4.89 1.40
N ILE A 81 -7.62 4.58 0.51
CA ILE A 81 -7.93 4.26 -0.89
C ILE A 81 -8.83 3.02 -0.97
N ALA A 82 -8.53 1.95 -0.22
CA ALA A 82 -9.32 0.74 -0.18
C ALA A 82 -10.77 1.03 0.28
N THR A 83 -10.94 1.90 1.27
CA THR A 83 -12.25 2.33 1.75
C THR A 83 -13.00 3.09 0.65
N MET A 84 -12.36 4.06 0.00
CA MET A 84 -12.97 4.84 -1.07
C MET A 84 -13.43 3.96 -2.23
N VAL A 85 -12.58 3.04 -2.70
CA VAL A 85 -12.90 2.12 -3.79
C VAL A 85 -14.06 1.19 -3.40
N ALA A 86 -14.01 0.60 -2.20
CA ALA A 86 -15.04 -0.32 -1.73
C ALA A 86 -16.41 0.35 -1.57
N TYR A 87 -16.46 1.57 -0.99
CA TYR A 87 -17.71 2.32 -0.81
C TYR A 87 -18.29 2.79 -2.14
N THR A 88 -17.45 3.29 -3.03
CA THR A 88 -17.86 3.71 -4.37
C THR A 88 -18.46 2.53 -5.14
N GLU A 89 -17.80 1.38 -5.16
CA GLU A 89 -18.27 0.18 -5.86
C GLU A 89 -19.52 -0.42 -5.22
N ALA A 90 -19.65 -0.34 -3.89
CA ALA A 90 -20.85 -0.78 -3.17
C ALA A 90 -22.02 0.21 -3.24
N GLY A 91 -21.85 1.40 -3.84
CA GLY A 91 -22.86 2.47 -3.88
C GLY A 91 -23.20 3.00 -2.48
N LYS A 92 -22.25 2.95 -1.54
CA LYS A 92 -22.40 3.47 -0.16
C LYS A 92 -21.90 4.90 -0.07
N SER A 93 -22.34 5.59 0.99
CA SER A 93 -21.99 7.00 1.21
C SER A 93 -20.54 7.16 1.64
N ILE A 94 -19.81 8.02 0.94
CA ILE A 94 -18.49 8.51 1.32
C ILE A 94 -18.41 10.00 0.95
N THR A 95 -17.98 10.82 1.92
CA THR A 95 -17.85 12.27 1.75
C THR A 95 -16.46 12.71 2.21
N ILE A 96 -15.63 13.17 1.28
CA ILE A 96 -14.29 13.71 1.57
C ILE A 96 -14.47 15.08 2.23
N LYS A 97 -13.85 15.27 3.40
CA LYS A 97 -13.83 16.52 4.18
C LYS A 97 -12.56 17.32 3.94
N GLU A 98 -11.42 16.64 3.94
CA GLU A 98 -10.10 17.25 3.83
C GLU A 98 -9.15 16.33 3.07
N LYS A 99 -8.21 16.94 2.36
CA LYS A 99 -7.08 16.26 1.72
C LYS A 99 -5.78 16.86 2.24
N LYS A 100 -4.77 16.04 2.52
CA LYS A 100 -3.44 16.45 3.00
C LYS A 100 -2.35 15.84 2.15
N ASN A 101 -1.54 16.68 1.52
CA ASN A 101 -0.40 16.22 0.72
C ASN A 101 0.82 16.03 1.63
N VAL A 102 1.17 14.79 1.97
CA VAL A 102 2.19 14.45 2.96
C VAL A 102 3.46 13.97 2.26
N VAL A 103 4.61 14.53 2.64
CA VAL A 103 5.92 14.06 2.20
C VAL A 103 6.26 12.78 2.94
N ILE A 104 6.45 11.68 2.20
CA ILE A 104 6.72 10.35 2.78
C ILE A 104 8.16 9.89 2.61
N ALA A 105 8.87 10.42 1.60
CA ALA A 105 10.28 10.12 1.38
C ALA A 105 10.98 11.27 0.67
N ARG A 106 12.32 11.28 0.75
CA ARG A 106 13.19 12.25 0.06
C ARG A 106 14.21 11.51 -0.79
N THR A 107 14.38 11.94 -2.02
CA THR A 107 15.45 11.48 -2.91
C THR A 107 16.60 12.50 -3.00
N LYS A 108 16.32 13.75 -2.62
CA LYS A 108 17.30 14.87 -2.59
C LYS A 108 17.16 15.65 -1.29
N ASP A 109 18.23 16.33 -0.89
CA ASP A 109 18.16 17.35 0.16
C ASP A 109 17.64 18.64 -0.47
N ASN A 110 16.42 18.99 -0.17
CA ASN A 110 15.64 20.07 -0.78
C ASN A 110 14.89 20.93 0.24
N GLY A 111 15.21 20.76 1.53
CA GLY A 111 14.59 21.49 2.65
C GLY A 111 13.27 20.91 3.14
N LEU A 112 12.61 20.03 2.36
CA LEU A 112 11.43 19.29 2.81
C LEU A 112 11.85 18.11 3.69
N GLU A 113 10.98 17.68 4.63
CA GLU A 113 11.19 16.56 5.54
C GLU A 113 10.04 15.58 5.49
N VAL A 114 10.31 14.31 5.83
CA VAL A 114 9.26 13.28 5.93
C VAL A 114 8.24 13.68 7.01
N GLY A 115 6.98 13.74 6.60
CA GLY A 115 5.84 14.16 7.42
C GLY A 115 5.51 15.65 7.31
N ASP A 116 6.16 16.41 6.43
CA ASP A 116 5.68 17.75 6.06
C ASP A 116 4.35 17.61 5.31
N ILE A 117 3.40 18.48 5.64
CA ILE A 117 2.12 18.60 4.91
C ILE A 117 2.26 19.82 4.00
N ILE A 118 2.14 19.62 2.69
CA ILE A 118 2.21 20.70 1.69
C ILE A 118 0.84 21.36 1.59
N LEU A 119 0.80 22.65 1.88
CA LEU A 119 -0.40 23.49 1.82
C LEU A 119 -0.54 24.19 0.46
N SER A 120 0.58 24.72 -0.05
CA SER A 120 0.63 25.39 -1.36
C SER A 120 2.01 25.28 -1.99
N ALA A 121 2.07 25.49 -3.31
CA ALA A 121 3.29 25.64 -4.07
C ALA A 121 3.19 26.92 -4.90
N ASP A 122 4.21 27.81 -4.82
CA ASP A 122 4.23 29.14 -5.46
C ASP A 122 2.93 29.92 -5.24
N ASN A 123 2.47 29.99 -3.98
CA ASN A 123 1.22 30.63 -3.55
C ASN A 123 -0.08 30.02 -4.13
N THR A 124 0.00 28.91 -4.86
CA THR A 124 -1.18 28.19 -5.36
C THR A 124 -1.51 27.06 -4.39
N THR A 125 -2.71 27.06 -3.83
CA THR A 125 -3.19 25.95 -2.97
C THR A 125 -3.20 24.65 -3.77
N CYS A 126 -2.69 23.57 -3.17
CA CYS A 126 -2.61 22.25 -3.77
C CYS A 126 -3.59 21.31 -3.06
N GLU A 127 -4.67 20.92 -3.74
CA GLU A 127 -5.64 19.98 -3.19
C GLU A 127 -5.11 18.53 -3.19
N ASP A 128 -4.36 18.16 -4.24
CA ASP A 128 -3.75 16.84 -4.35
C ASP A 128 -2.37 16.91 -5.01
N VAL A 129 -1.71 15.75 -5.09
CA VAL A 129 -0.36 15.62 -5.68
C VAL A 129 -0.33 16.05 -7.15
N ASN A 130 -1.44 15.96 -7.90
CA ASN A 130 -1.46 16.35 -9.30
C ASN A 130 -1.34 17.86 -9.46
N ASP A 131 -1.87 18.65 -8.54
CA ASP A 131 -1.70 20.11 -8.56
C ASP A 131 -0.24 20.50 -8.35
N ILE A 132 0.44 19.83 -7.41
CA ILE A 132 1.88 20.01 -7.18
C ILE A 132 2.67 19.65 -8.45
N LYS A 133 2.35 18.52 -9.09
CA LYS A 133 2.99 18.10 -10.34
C LYS A 133 2.79 19.11 -11.48
N LYS A 134 1.59 19.67 -11.63
CA LYS A 134 1.31 20.71 -12.65
C LYS A 134 2.21 21.93 -12.45
N ILE A 135 2.35 22.41 -11.20
CA ILE A 135 3.20 23.57 -10.88
C ILE A 135 4.67 23.26 -11.20
N ILE A 136 5.17 22.10 -10.80
CA ILE A 136 6.55 21.67 -11.08
C ILE A 136 6.78 21.54 -12.60
N ASN A 137 5.84 20.97 -13.35
CA ASN A 137 5.99 20.78 -14.79
C ASN A 137 6.03 22.09 -15.59
N ASN A 138 5.44 23.18 -15.07
CA ASN A 138 5.43 24.51 -15.68
C ASN A 138 6.74 25.30 -15.46
N LYS A 139 7.69 24.75 -14.73
CA LYS A 139 9.00 25.37 -14.44
C LYS A 139 10.11 24.72 -15.25
N GLU A 140 11.30 25.34 -15.25
CA GLU A 140 12.47 24.77 -15.88
C GLU A 140 13.38 24.05 -14.86
N GLU A 141 14.29 23.22 -15.35
CA GLU A 141 15.33 22.61 -14.52
C GLU A 141 16.16 23.72 -13.86
N ASN A 142 16.50 23.53 -12.59
CA ASN A 142 17.19 24.48 -11.71
C ASN A 142 16.33 25.65 -11.20
N ASP A 143 15.10 25.83 -11.65
CA ASP A 143 14.17 26.76 -11.00
C ASP A 143 13.88 26.35 -9.56
N THR A 144 13.29 27.26 -8.81
CA THR A 144 12.87 27.04 -7.43
C THR A 144 11.36 27.06 -7.33
N VAL A 145 10.80 26.11 -6.57
CA VAL A 145 9.40 26.13 -6.10
C VAL A 145 9.40 26.48 -4.63
N THR A 146 8.59 27.44 -4.23
CA THR A 146 8.35 27.81 -2.84
C THR A 146 7.16 27.06 -2.31
N PHE A 147 7.38 26.12 -1.39
CA PHE A 147 6.32 25.39 -0.71
C PHE A 147 5.97 26.07 0.61
N LYS A 148 4.68 26.32 0.85
CA LYS A 148 4.15 26.57 2.17
C LYS A 148 3.75 25.22 2.77
N ILE A 149 4.31 24.89 3.91
CA ILE A 149 4.15 23.58 4.55
C ILE A 149 3.70 23.73 6.01
N LEU A 150 3.12 22.66 6.54
CA LEU A 150 2.91 22.48 7.97
C LEU A 150 3.91 21.42 8.49
N ARG A 151 4.86 21.87 9.35
CA ARG A 151 5.86 21.02 10.01
C ARG A 151 5.72 21.13 11.51
N ASN A 152 5.40 20.02 12.20
CA ASN A 152 5.17 20.01 13.65
C ASN A 152 4.11 21.07 14.08
N ASN A 153 3.01 21.15 13.34
CA ASN A 153 1.91 22.12 13.53
C ASN A 153 2.33 23.60 13.43
N LYS A 154 3.44 23.90 12.74
CA LYS A 154 3.88 25.26 12.46
C LYS A 154 4.03 25.45 10.95
N GLU A 155 3.44 26.54 10.44
CA GLU A 155 3.62 26.92 9.05
C GLU A 155 5.07 27.36 8.82
N LYS A 156 5.61 26.96 7.67
CA LYS A 156 6.94 27.33 7.18
C LYS A 156 6.92 27.47 5.68
N GLU A 157 7.84 28.26 5.16
CA GLU A 157 8.17 28.29 3.75
C GLU A 157 9.47 27.52 3.50
N VAL A 158 9.48 26.72 2.44
CA VAL A 158 10.62 25.90 2.01
C VAL A 158 10.83 26.11 0.52
N ASN A 159 12.02 26.50 0.15
CA ASN A 159 12.43 26.65 -1.25
C ASN A 159 13.10 25.35 -1.72
N SER A 160 12.51 24.69 -2.70
CA SER A 160 12.99 23.45 -3.26
C SER A 160 13.39 23.63 -4.72
N LYS A 161 14.58 23.13 -5.07
CA LYS A 161 15.09 23.18 -6.43
C LYS A 161 14.44 22.09 -7.28
N ILE A 162 14.21 22.41 -8.57
CA ILE A 162 13.75 21.45 -9.57
C ILE A 162 14.94 20.74 -10.20
N TYR A 163 14.84 19.42 -10.30
CA TYR A 163 15.78 18.51 -10.94
C TYR A 163 15.10 17.82 -12.12
N LEU A 164 15.90 17.40 -13.10
CA LEU A 164 15.45 16.52 -14.17
C LEU A 164 15.91 15.08 -13.87
N GLU A 165 14.96 14.16 -13.69
CA GLU A 165 15.21 12.74 -13.48
C GLU A 165 14.39 11.92 -14.49
N SER A 166 15.06 11.07 -15.28
CA SER A 166 14.42 10.24 -16.30
C SER A 166 13.41 11.00 -17.18
N ASN A 167 13.78 12.20 -17.64
CA ASN A 167 12.96 13.14 -18.41
C ASN A 167 11.72 13.70 -17.67
N SER A 168 11.65 13.56 -16.35
CA SER A 168 10.59 14.13 -15.52
C SER A 168 11.15 15.22 -14.61
N LYS A 169 10.42 16.33 -14.47
CA LYS A 169 10.77 17.39 -13.52
C LYS A 169 10.33 16.98 -12.13
N VAL A 170 11.24 17.00 -11.16
CA VAL A 170 11.01 16.58 -9.77
C VAL A 170 11.63 17.56 -8.78
N VAL A 171 11.10 17.61 -7.58
CA VAL A 171 11.71 18.32 -6.45
C VAL A 171 12.40 17.38 -5.47
N GLY A 172 12.52 16.09 -5.83
CA GLY A 172 13.24 15.09 -5.05
C GLY A 172 12.53 14.66 -3.76
N VAL A 173 11.19 14.57 -3.78
CA VAL A 173 10.37 13.98 -2.72
C VAL A 173 9.31 13.06 -3.28
N VAL A 174 8.87 12.13 -2.46
CA VAL A 174 7.66 11.32 -2.69
C VAL A 174 6.55 11.87 -1.80
N ILE A 175 5.40 12.15 -2.42
CA ILE A 175 4.23 12.73 -1.75
C ILE A 175 3.06 11.79 -1.96
N VAL A 176 2.23 11.61 -0.91
CA VAL A 176 0.92 10.97 -0.99
C VAL A 176 -0.15 11.96 -0.55
N THR A 177 -1.38 11.79 -1.04
CA THR A 177 -2.53 12.52 -0.51
C THR A 177 -3.24 11.62 0.49
N GLU A 178 -3.31 12.04 1.75
CA GLU A 178 -4.14 11.46 2.79
C GLU A 178 -5.51 12.12 2.79
N TYR A 179 -6.54 11.40 3.22
CA TYR A 179 -7.92 11.85 3.18
C TYR A 179 -8.57 11.76 4.55
N ASP A 180 -9.25 12.83 4.96
CA ASP A 180 -10.25 12.77 6.01
C ASP A 180 -11.63 12.68 5.36
N TYR A 181 -12.45 11.71 5.78
CA TYR A 181 -13.74 11.45 5.14
C TYR A 181 -14.76 10.90 6.15
N ASP A 182 -16.03 11.17 5.88
CA ASP A 182 -17.15 10.48 6.53
C ASP A 182 -17.66 9.36 5.64
N ILE A 183 -17.98 8.24 6.27
CA ILE A 183 -18.53 7.04 5.64
C ILE A 183 -19.77 6.54 6.38
N ASP A 184 -20.71 5.96 5.63
CA ASP A 184 -21.86 5.27 6.20
C ASP A 184 -22.15 3.98 5.39
N PRO A 185 -22.18 2.79 6.08
CA PRO A 185 -21.94 2.53 7.50
C PRO A 185 -20.48 2.82 7.93
N LYS A 186 -20.23 3.12 9.20
CA LYS A 186 -18.87 3.28 9.71
C LYS A 186 -18.18 1.95 9.85
N ILE A 187 -16.96 1.86 9.30
CA ILE A 187 -16.09 0.67 9.37
C ILE A 187 -14.67 1.09 9.72
N ASP A 188 -13.97 0.26 10.43
CA ASP A 188 -12.53 0.35 10.68
C ASP A 188 -11.87 -1.04 10.57
N ILE A 189 -10.57 -1.07 10.29
CA ILE A 189 -9.76 -2.30 10.28
C ILE A 189 -8.57 -2.11 11.19
N LYS A 190 -8.46 -2.95 12.22
CA LYS A 190 -7.38 -2.86 13.20
C LYS A 190 -6.08 -3.49 12.70
N PHE A 191 -5.01 -2.70 12.69
CA PHE A 191 -3.65 -3.16 12.43
C PHE A 191 -2.82 -3.29 13.70
N LYS A 192 -1.82 -4.16 13.65
CA LYS A 192 -0.73 -4.18 14.64
C LYS A 192 0.36 -3.20 14.21
N ASN A 193 1.11 -2.66 15.19
CA ASN A 193 2.20 -1.71 14.90
C ASN A 193 3.31 -2.28 14.00
N SER A 194 3.47 -3.61 13.96
CA SER A 194 4.43 -4.30 13.10
C SER A 194 3.96 -4.52 11.66
N GLU A 195 2.70 -4.17 11.36
CA GLU A 195 2.11 -4.34 10.03
C GLU A 195 2.18 -3.02 9.29
N SER A 196 2.84 -3.02 8.14
CA SER A 196 3.11 -1.80 7.38
C SER A 196 3.17 -2.06 5.88
N GLY A 197 3.16 -0.99 5.09
CA GLY A 197 3.24 -1.03 3.62
C GLY A 197 1.88 -1.16 2.93
N ALA A 198 1.87 -0.83 1.65
CA ALA A 198 0.65 -0.70 0.83
C ALA A 198 0.19 -2.00 0.14
N SER A 199 0.95 -3.10 0.24
CA SER A 199 0.72 -4.33 -0.53
C SER A 199 -0.54 -5.13 -0.15
N GLY A 200 -1.27 -4.67 0.87
CA GLY A 200 -2.55 -5.26 1.31
C GLY A 200 -3.79 -4.62 0.68
N GLY A 201 -3.64 -3.57 -0.13
CA GLY A 201 -4.73 -2.72 -0.61
C GLY A 201 -5.88 -3.49 -1.25
N LEU A 202 -5.60 -4.40 -2.18
CA LEU A 202 -6.62 -5.25 -2.80
C LEU A 202 -7.45 -6.02 -1.75
N MET A 203 -6.78 -6.66 -0.80
CA MET A 203 -7.47 -7.50 0.18
C MET A 203 -8.24 -6.67 1.21
N LEU A 204 -7.76 -5.48 1.54
CA LEU A 204 -8.49 -4.49 2.34
C LEU A 204 -9.78 -4.09 1.62
N THR A 205 -9.69 -3.74 0.34
CA THR A 205 -10.84 -3.35 -0.49
C THR A 205 -11.90 -4.46 -0.54
N LEU A 206 -11.48 -5.70 -0.80
CA LEU A 206 -12.39 -6.86 -0.80
C LEU A 206 -13.03 -7.11 0.56
N THR A 207 -12.28 -6.91 1.65
CA THR A 207 -12.79 -7.11 3.01
C THR A 207 -13.82 -6.06 3.37
N ILE A 208 -13.54 -4.78 3.07
CA ILE A 208 -14.47 -3.67 3.31
C ILE A 208 -15.74 -3.87 2.47
N TYR A 209 -15.59 -4.14 1.17
CA TYR A 209 -16.71 -4.39 0.27
C TYR A 209 -17.62 -5.53 0.79
N ASN A 210 -17.02 -6.66 1.17
CA ASN A 210 -17.79 -7.79 1.71
C ASN A 210 -18.50 -7.44 3.03
N ALA A 211 -17.92 -6.56 3.85
CA ALA A 211 -18.53 -6.16 5.12
C ALA A 211 -19.73 -5.23 4.93
N ILE A 212 -19.65 -4.28 3.98
CA ILE A 212 -20.66 -3.23 3.79
C ILE A 212 -21.77 -3.59 2.77
N THR A 213 -21.63 -4.69 2.03
CA THR A 213 -22.65 -5.21 1.09
C THR A 213 -23.42 -6.36 1.69
N ASP A 214 -24.60 -6.69 1.17
CA ASP A 214 -25.41 -7.82 1.64
C ASP A 214 -24.92 -9.17 1.09
N GLU A 215 -24.16 -9.14 0.00
CA GLU A 215 -23.63 -10.34 -0.65
C GLU A 215 -22.40 -10.88 0.09
N ASP A 216 -22.36 -12.21 0.28
CA ASP A 216 -21.16 -12.92 0.77
C ASP A 216 -20.31 -13.37 -0.40
N ILE A 217 -19.26 -12.63 -0.73
CA ILE A 217 -18.33 -12.98 -1.79
C ILE A 217 -17.29 -14.03 -1.35
N ILE A 218 -17.20 -14.34 -0.06
CA ILE A 218 -16.21 -15.28 0.49
C ILE A 218 -16.68 -16.73 0.39
N LYS A 219 -17.95 -17.01 0.62
CA LYS A 219 -18.58 -18.34 0.52
C LYS A 219 -17.79 -19.44 1.26
N ASP A 220 -17.45 -19.22 2.52
CA ASP A 220 -16.68 -20.13 3.39
C ASP A 220 -15.25 -20.49 2.87
N ARG A 221 -14.74 -19.81 1.86
CA ARG A 221 -13.40 -20.04 1.30
C ARG A 221 -12.32 -19.31 2.13
N LYS A 222 -11.13 -19.92 2.24
CA LYS A 222 -9.93 -19.25 2.73
C LYS A 222 -9.17 -18.68 1.54
N ILE A 223 -9.28 -17.38 1.33
CA ILE A 223 -8.72 -16.66 0.20
C ILE A 223 -7.60 -15.79 0.72
N ALA A 224 -6.45 -15.75 0.04
CA ALA A 224 -5.41 -14.78 0.31
C ALA A 224 -5.09 -13.98 -0.94
N GLY A 225 -4.36 -12.90 -0.76
CA GLY A 225 -3.91 -12.10 -1.88
C GLY A 225 -2.95 -10.99 -1.45
N THR A 226 -2.47 -10.30 -2.46
CA THR A 226 -1.60 -9.14 -2.35
C THR A 226 -1.84 -8.24 -3.54
N GLY A 227 -1.50 -6.97 -3.42
CA GLY A 227 -1.64 -5.95 -4.46
C GLY A 227 -1.82 -4.59 -3.80
N THR A 228 -1.19 -3.57 -4.36
CA THR A 228 -1.58 -2.19 -4.03
C THR A 228 -2.94 -1.90 -4.68
N ILE A 229 -3.60 -0.86 -4.25
CA ILE A 229 -4.87 -0.39 -4.83
C ILE A 229 -4.79 1.09 -5.15
N SER A 230 -5.26 1.47 -6.33
CA SER A 230 -5.39 2.87 -6.76
C SER A 230 -6.85 3.30 -6.71
N TYR A 231 -7.11 4.61 -6.75
CA TYR A 231 -8.47 5.19 -6.67
C TYR A 231 -9.44 4.72 -7.74
N ASP A 232 -8.92 4.37 -8.92
CA ASP A 232 -9.69 3.81 -10.03
C ASP A 232 -9.94 2.30 -9.90
N GLY A 233 -9.48 1.71 -8.80
CA GLY A 233 -9.58 0.27 -8.55
C GLY A 233 -8.49 -0.57 -9.21
N THR A 234 -7.49 0.05 -9.86
CA THR A 234 -6.35 -0.67 -10.44
C THR A 234 -5.51 -1.33 -9.35
N VAL A 235 -5.12 -2.59 -9.58
CA VAL A 235 -4.26 -3.38 -8.69
C VAL A 235 -2.82 -3.30 -9.18
N GLY A 236 -1.94 -2.77 -8.33
CA GLY A 236 -0.55 -2.54 -8.67
C GLY A 236 0.42 -3.56 -8.10
N GLU A 237 1.62 -3.59 -8.68
CA GLU A 237 2.74 -4.44 -8.34
C GLU A 237 3.17 -4.33 -6.87
N ILE A 238 3.77 -5.43 -6.37
CA ILE A 238 4.31 -5.53 -5.00
C ILE A 238 5.64 -6.26 -4.98
N ASP A 239 6.39 -6.09 -3.89
CA ASP A 239 7.64 -6.78 -3.66
C ASP A 239 7.46 -8.13 -2.96
N GLY A 240 8.43 -9.04 -3.18
CA GLY A 240 8.56 -10.29 -2.45
C GLY A 240 7.48 -11.32 -2.74
N ILE A 241 6.93 -11.33 -3.94
CA ILE A 241 5.86 -12.26 -4.34
C ILE A 241 6.25 -13.73 -4.12
N LYS A 242 7.48 -14.13 -4.41
CA LYS A 242 8.03 -15.47 -4.12
C LYS A 242 7.77 -15.88 -2.68
N TYR A 243 8.09 -15.03 -1.71
CA TYR A 243 7.92 -15.32 -0.28
C TYR A 243 6.47 -15.29 0.17
N LYS A 244 5.65 -14.45 -0.46
CA LYS A 244 4.21 -14.39 -0.22
C LYS A 244 3.52 -15.68 -0.68
N ILE A 245 3.88 -16.22 -1.85
CA ILE A 245 3.36 -17.53 -2.32
C ILE A 245 3.81 -18.67 -1.41
N MET A 246 5.07 -18.68 -0.96
CA MET A 246 5.54 -19.65 0.03
C MET A 246 4.76 -19.56 1.35
N GLY A 247 4.47 -18.34 1.81
CA GLY A 247 3.65 -18.08 3.00
C GLY A 247 2.21 -18.55 2.84
N ALA A 248 1.59 -18.30 1.69
CA ALA A 248 0.23 -18.78 1.37
C ALA A 248 0.14 -20.31 1.41
N ALA A 249 1.12 -20.99 0.81
CA ALA A 249 1.19 -22.45 0.80
C ALA A 249 1.37 -23.02 2.21
N LYS A 250 2.26 -22.44 3.02
CA LYS A 250 2.46 -22.81 4.43
C LYS A 250 1.19 -22.74 5.25
N ASP A 251 0.35 -21.72 5.00
CA ASP A 251 -0.90 -21.49 5.72
C ASP A 251 -2.10 -22.20 5.07
N ASN A 252 -1.86 -23.12 4.12
CA ASN A 252 -2.87 -23.93 3.43
C ASN A 252 -3.96 -23.09 2.73
N VAL A 253 -3.59 -21.97 2.14
CA VAL A 253 -4.47 -21.19 1.28
C VAL A 253 -4.65 -21.91 -0.06
N LYS A 254 -5.87 -21.89 -0.60
CA LYS A 254 -6.16 -22.53 -1.90
C LYS A 254 -6.32 -21.55 -3.05
N ILE A 255 -6.72 -20.32 -2.78
CA ILE A 255 -6.93 -19.26 -3.78
C ILE A 255 -6.07 -18.05 -3.40
N VAL A 256 -5.22 -17.60 -4.32
CA VAL A 256 -4.32 -16.48 -4.11
C VAL A 256 -4.48 -15.47 -5.24
N PHE A 257 -4.94 -14.27 -4.92
CA PHE A 257 -4.95 -13.12 -5.84
C PHE A 257 -3.57 -12.47 -5.92
N VAL A 258 -3.10 -12.25 -7.14
CA VAL A 258 -1.84 -11.56 -7.41
C VAL A 258 -1.99 -10.53 -8.52
N PRO A 259 -1.28 -9.40 -8.46
CA PRO A 259 -1.23 -8.43 -9.55
C PRO A 259 -0.67 -9.07 -10.83
N THR A 260 -1.13 -8.62 -11.98
CA THR A 260 -0.61 -9.09 -13.28
C THR A 260 0.90 -8.96 -13.39
N ALA A 261 1.50 -7.87 -12.91
CA ALA A 261 2.96 -7.67 -12.93
C ALA A 261 3.73 -8.75 -12.14
N ASN A 262 3.11 -9.33 -11.10
CA ASN A 262 3.73 -10.35 -10.26
C ASN A 262 3.34 -11.80 -10.66
N TYR A 263 2.46 -11.96 -11.64
CA TYR A 263 1.84 -13.27 -11.94
C TYR A 263 2.86 -14.33 -12.36
N GLU A 264 3.76 -14.01 -13.28
CA GLU A 264 4.73 -14.95 -13.80
C GLU A 264 5.67 -15.49 -12.69
N GLU A 265 6.18 -14.61 -11.84
CA GLU A 265 7.02 -15.04 -10.71
C GLU A 265 6.24 -15.88 -9.70
N ALA A 266 4.98 -15.55 -9.46
CA ALA A 266 4.10 -16.33 -8.59
C ALA A 266 3.89 -17.75 -9.14
N ILE A 267 3.61 -17.90 -10.44
CA ILE A 267 3.46 -19.21 -11.12
C ILE A 267 4.78 -19.99 -11.10
N MET A 268 5.91 -19.35 -11.41
CA MET A 268 7.22 -20.00 -11.33
C MET A 268 7.49 -20.53 -9.91
N THR A 269 7.17 -19.75 -8.89
CA THR A 269 7.33 -20.15 -7.49
C THR A 269 6.44 -21.33 -7.14
N LYS A 270 5.14 -21.26 -7.47
CA LYS A 270 4.19 -22.38 -7.28
C LYS A 270 4.70 -23.68 -7.91
N ASN A 271 5.13 -23.62 -9.16
CA ASN A 271 5.57 -24.78 -9.93
C ASN A 271 6.88 -25.36 -9.38
N LYS A 272 7.86 -24.51 -9.04
CA LYS A 272 9.14 -24.91 -8.47
C LYS A 272 8.97 -25.73 -7.20
N TYR A 273 8.07 -25.29 -6.32
CA TYR A 273 7.85 -25.95 -5.02
C TYR A 273 6.64 -26.90 -5.02
N LYS A 274 5.96 -27.06 -6.17
CA LYS A 274 4.80 -27.94 -6.36
C LYS A 274 3.68 -27.65 -5.36
N TYR A 275 3.40 -26.37 -5.10
CA TYR A 275 2.33 -25.98 -4.18
C TYR A 275 0.94 -26.23 -4.77
N ASP A 276 0.04 -26.80 -3.96
CA ASP A 276 -1.37 -27.03 -4.29
C ASP A 276 -2.20 -25.79 -3.92
N LEU A 277 -2.13 -24.78 -4.79
CA LEU A 277 -2.93 -23.55 -4.69
C LEU A 277 -3.21 -22.99 -6.10
N GLU A 278 -4.31 -22.28 -6.24
CA GLU A 278 -4.67 -21.56 -7.45
C GLU A 278 -4.14 -20.12 -7.35
N ILE A 279 -3.46 -19.66 -8.39
CA ILE A 279 -3.04 -18.27 -8.52
C ILE A 279 -3.96 -17.58 -9.52
N VAL A 280 -4.66 -16.57 -9.04
CA VAL A 280 -5.60 -15.78 -9.82
C VAL A 280 -4.98 -14.43 -10.11
N ARG A 281 -4.75 -14.16 -11.40
CA ARG A 281 -4.27 -12.87 -11.87
C ARG A 281 -5.38 -11.84 -11.82
N VAL A 282 -5.07 -10.63 -11.34
CA VAL A 282 -6.00 -9.51 -11.30
C VAL A 282 -5.31 -8.20 -11.68
N ASP A 283 -5.96 -7.42 -12.54
CA ASP A 283 -5.55 -6.08 -12.94
C ASP A 283 -6.32 -5.01 -12.18
N ASN A 284 -7.52 -5.34 -11.72
CA ASN A 284 -8.37 -4.41 -10.99
C ASN A 284 -9.29 -5.12 -9.99
N PHE A 285 -9.85 -4.33 -9.09
CA PHE A 285 -10.74 -4.79 -8.01
C PHE A 285 -12.01 -5.52 -8.53
N LYS A 286 -12.57 -5.05 -9.67
CA LYS A 286 -13.80 -5.65 -10.23
C LYS A 286 -13.59 -7.08 -10.69
N GLU A 287 -12.44 -7.38 -11.31
CA GLU A 287 -12.08 -8.74 -11.71
C GLU A 287 -12.01 -9.70 -10.51
N ALA A 288 -11.47 -9.22 -9.37
CA ALA A 288 -11.44 -10.01 -8.15
C ALA A 288 -12.85 -10.31 -7.62
N ILE A 289 -13.75 -9.32 -7.62
CA ILE A 289 -15.16 -9.51 -7.25
C ILE A 289 -15.83 -10.52 -8.21
N GLU A 290 -15.68 -10.33 -9.52
CA GLU A 290 -16.29 -11.21 -10.53
C GLU A 290 -15.82 -12.66 -10.38
N TYR A 291 -14.53 -12.86 -10.08
CA TYR A 291 -14.02 -14.21 -9.78
C TYR A 291 -14.68 -14.79 -8.53
N LEU A 292 -14.84 -14.01 -7.47
CA LEU A 292 -15.40 -14.48 -6.20
C LEU A 292 -16.90 -14.77 -6.28
N LYS A 293 -17.62 -14.12 -7.16
CA LYS A 293 -19.07 -14.34 -7.38
C LYS A 293 -19.40 -15.64 -8.13
N LYS A 294 -18.46 -16.17 -8.89
CA LYS A 294 -18.57 -17.49 -9.55
C LYS A 294 -18.53 -18.62 -8.52
#